data_fb36d9c57e529b2b45c7487430cf2037
#
_entry.id   fb36d9c57e529b2b45c7487430cf2037
#
_cell.length_a   1.000
_cell.length_b   1.000
_cell.length_c   1.000
_cell.angle_alpha   90.00
_cell.angle_beta   90.00
_cell.angle_gamma   90.00
#
_symmetry.space_group_name_H-M   'P 1'
#
loop_
_entity.id
_entity.type
_entity.pdbx_description
1 polymer ?
#
loop_
_entity_poly.entity_id
_entity_poly.type
_entity_poly.pdbx_seq_one_letter_code
_entity_poly.pdbx_strand_id
1 'polypeptide(L)'
;QSMEFATHISVPMLFVLFTAFGLAFYGIGRVALHFLSGHAIRDVGSIPQSAFLGTIATAWALSLGFIAADIWAVNSRADQATSMERSAIARLLRSAEVDILDSSKLAAGIIAYRQEVASKEWLQDKNEKPDDQVETILHDLRGEVATLARGKAPASLVSQGMTDFNDLQDARNL
;
A
#
# COMPACT_ATOMS: atom_id res chain seq x y z
N GLN A 1 12.78 16.07 -0.48
CA GLN A 1 13.79 15.65 -1.49
C GLN A 1 14.60 14.41 -1.09
N SER A 2 14.63 14.00 0.17
CA SER A 2 15.40 12.82 0.62
C SER A 2 14.64 11.50 0.63
N MET A 3 13.32 11.50 0.46
CA MET A 3 12.50 10.27 0.40
C MET A 3 12.29 9.71 -1.03
N GLU A 4 12.44 10.53 -2.06
CA GLU A 4 12.27 10.08 -3.46
C GLU A 4 13.38 9.14 -3.95
N PHE A 5 14.53 9.12 -3.28
CA PHE A 5 15.66 8.28 -3.70
C PHE A 5 15.47 6.78 -3.36
N ALA A 6 14.64 6.47 -2.37
CA ALA A 6 14.47 5.10 -1.88
C ALA A 6 13.51 4.25 -2.75
N THR A 7 12.61 4.88 -3.50
CA THR A 7 11.57 4.20 -4.28
C THR A 7 12.02 3.69 -5.66
N HIS A 8 13.23 4.12 -6.13
CA HIS A 8 13.77 3.71 -7.43
C HIS A 8 14.85 2.62 -7.38
N ILE A 9 15.15 2.10 -6.19
CA ILE A 9 16.20 1.08 -6.07
C ILE A 9 15.59 -0.28 -6.43
N SER A 10 16.03 -0.84 -7.56
CA SER A 10 15.64 -2.20 -7.93
C SER A 10 16.12 -3.22 -6.89
N VAL A 11 15.35 -4.29 -6.67
CA VAL A 11 15.67 -5.35 -5.70
C VAL A 11 17.13 -5.86 -5.81
N PRO A 12 17.68 -6.12 -7.02
CA PRO A 12 19.09 -6.50 -7.16
C PRO A 12 20.06 -5.40 -6.71
N MET A 13 19.74 -4.12 -6.89
CA MET A 13 20.57 -3.01 -6.43
C MET A 13 20.59 -2.90 -4.90
N LEU A 14 19.47 -3.16 -4.24
CA LEU A 14 19.40 -3.29 -2.78
C LEU A 14 20.30 -4.42 -2.28
N PHE A 15 20.26 -5.58 -2.93
CA PHE A 15 21.10 -6.72 -2.57
C PHE A 15 22.60 -6.39 -2.68
N VAL A 16 23.00 -5.73 -3.78
CA VAL A 16 24.40 -5.28 -3.98
C VAL A 16 24.80 -4.27 -2.89
N LEU A 17 23.93 -3.34 -2.56
CA LEU A 17 24.18 -2.33 -1.54
C LEU A 17 24.36 -2.94 -0.14
N PHE A 18 23.50 -3.89 0.24
CA PHE A 18 23.62 -4.61 1.49
C PHE A 18 24.88 -5.48 1.55
N THR A 19 25.24 -6.14 0.46
CA THR A 19 26.46 -6.95 0.38
C THR A 19 27.70 -6.06 0.50
N ALA A 20 27.72 -4.93 -0.20
CA ALA A 20 28.83 -3.95 -0.11
C ALA A 20 28.97 -3.38 1.31
N PHE A 21 27.86 -3.06 1.95
CA PHE A 21 27.82 -2.56 3.33
C PHE A 21 28.36 -3.63 4.31
N GLY A 22 27.92 -4.88 4.17
CA GLY A 22 28.44 -6.01 4.97
C GLY A 22 29.93 -6.22 4.82
N LEU A 23 30.46 -6.18 3.59
CA LEU A 23 31.89 -6.30 3.28
C LEU A 23 32.68 -5.11 3.87
N ALA A 24 32.14 -3.89 3.80
CA ALA A 24 32.77 -2.71 4.38
C ALA A 24 32.88 -2.84 5.90
N PHE A 25 31.81 -3.25 6.58
CA PHE A 25 31.82 -3.49 8.04
C PHE A 25 32.80 -4.60 8.42
N TYR A 26 32.84 -5.69 7.65
CA TYR A 26 33.82 -6.75 7.87
C TYR A 26 35.25 -6.23 7.72
N GLY A 27 35.54 -5.43 6.69
CA GLY A 27 36.83 -4.80 6.47
C GLY A 27 37.25 -3.87 7.63
N ILE A 28 36.33 -2.99 8.07
CA ILE A 28 36.54 -2.11 9.21
C ILE A 28 36.83 -2.92 10.48
N GLY A 29 36.06 -3.97 10.73
CA GLY A 29 36.29 -4.89 11.86
C GLY A 29 37.66 -5.56 11.84
N ARG A 30 38.09 -6.04 10.67
CA ARG A 30 39.45 -6.64 10.48
C ARG A 30 40.55 -5.63 10.74
N VAL A 31 40.42 -4.41 10.22
CA VAL A 31 41.38 -3.33 10.41
C VAL A 31 41.43 -2.92 11.88
N ALA A 32 40.28 -2.72 12.51
CA ALA A 32 40.21 -2.39 13.94
C ALA A 32 40.86 -3.47 14.79
N LEU A 33 40.60 -4.74 14.55
CA LEU A 33 41.23 -5.85 15.24
C LEU A 33 42.75 -5.88 15.02
N HIS A 34 43.22 -5.58 13.82
CA HIS A 34 44.66 -5.52 13.51
C HIS A 34 45.38 -4.43 14.31
N PHE A 35 44.75 -3.25 14.42
CA PHE A 35 45.31 -2.14 15.22
C PHE A 35 45.22 -2.38 16.73
N LEU A 36 44.15 -3.00 17.21
CA LEU A 36 43.99 -3.33 18.63
C LEU A 36 44.85 -4.51 19.07
N SER A 37 45.12 -5.50 18.21
CA SER A 37 45.94 -6.65 18.52
C SER A 37 47.41 -6.34 18.74
N GLY A 38 47.87 -5.14 18.31
CA GLY A 38 49.26 -4.70 18.52
C GLY A 38 49.60 -4.30 19.96
N HIS A 39 48.64 -4.06 20.84
CA HIS A 39 48.96 -3.44 22.15
C HIS A 39 48.34 -4.04 23.41
N ALA A 40 47.32 -4.90 23.38
CA ALA A 40 46.69 -5.33 24.63
C ALA A 40 45.83 -6.60 24.61
N ILE A 41 45.85 -7.47 23.59
CA ILE A 41 44.91 -8.58 23.53
C ILE A 41 45.61 -9.94 23.77
N ARG A 42 46.07 -10.14 24.99
CA ARG A 42 46.35 -11.52 25.48
C ARG A 42 45.13 -12.15 26.17
N ASP A 43 44.06 -11.36 26.40
CA ASP A 43 42.89 -11.80 27.17
C ASP A 43 41.50 -11.75 26.46
N VAL A 44 41.44 -11.40 25.15
CA VAL A 44 40.17 -11.40 24.43
C VAL A 44 39.71 -12.78 23.96
N GLY A 45 40.49 -13.81 24.30
CA GLY A 45 40.09 -15.23 24.06
C GLY A 45 38.89 -15.73 24.85
N SER A 46 38.31 -14.90 25.74
CA SER A 46 37.21 -15.31 26.63
C SER A 46 35.81 -14.83 26.23
N ILE A 47 35.67 -13.98 25.21
CA ILE A 47 34.33 -13.63 24.69
C ILE A 47 33.89 -14.78 23.80
N PRO A 48 32.83 -15.54 24.18
CA PRO A 48 32.34 -16.63 23.33
C PRO A 48 31.88 -16.06 21.99
N GLN A 49 32.67 -16.27 20.95
CA GLN A 49 32.32 -15.80 19.57
C GLN A 49 30.92 -16.27 19.17
N SER A 50 30.49 -17.43 19.67
CA SER A 50 29.17 -17.98 19.46
C SER A 50 28.07 -17.12 20.07
N ALA A 51 28.27 -16.54 21.26
CA ALA A 51 27.27 -15.66 21.88
C ALA A 51 27.12 -14.34 21.15
N PHE A 52 28.24 -13.76 20.68
CA PHE A 52 28.22 -12.52 19.89
C PHE A 52 27.54 -12.74 18.53
N LEU A 53 27.91 -13.79 17.81
CA LEU A 53 27.27 -14.14 16.53
C LEU A 53 25.79 -14.48 16.71
N GLY A 54 25.43 -15.16 17.81
CA GLY A 54 24.04 -15.45 18.14
C GLY A 54 23.21 -14.19 18.37
N THR A 55 23.76 -13.21 19.08
CA THR A 55 23.08 -11.91 19.31
C THR A 55 22.85 -11.15 18.00
N ILE A 56 23.86 -11.09 17.13
CA ILE A 56 23.73 -10.43 15.81
C ILE A 56 22.71 -11.19 14.96
N ALA A 57 22.77 -12.50 14.89
CA ALA A 57 21.83 -13.31 14.11
C ALA A 57 20.38 -13.12 14.60
N THR A 58 20.18 -13.05 15.93
CA THR A 58 18.87 -12.79 16.51
C THR A 58 18.36 -11.39 16.17
N ALA A 59 19.21 -10.37 16.28
CA ALA A 59 18.84 -8.99 15.91
C ALA A 59 18.46 -8.90 14.42
N TRP A 60 19.21 -9.55 13.54
CA TRP A 60 18.89 -9.64 12.12
C TRP A 60 17.57 -10.37 11.85
N ALA A 61 17.35 -11.51 12.48
CA ALA A 61 16.11 -12.27 12.33
C ALA A 61 14.90 -11.46 12.77
N LEU A 62 14.99 -10.74 13.89
CA LEU A 62 13.93 -9.85 14.37
C LEU A 62 13.69 -8.69 13.38
N SER A 63 14.74 -8.05 12.89
CA SER A 63 14.62 -6.95 11.91
C SER A 63 13.93 -7.41 10.62
N LEU A 64 14.34 -8.58 10.09
CA LEU A 64 13.70 -9.15 8.91
C LEU A 64 12.24 -9.54 9.19
N GLY A 65 11.95 -10.05 10.39
CA GLY A 65 10.59 -10.36 10.80
C GLY A 65 9.68 -9.13 10.83
N PHE A 66 10.16 -8.00 11.36
CA PHE A 66 9.41 -6.74 11.35
C PHE A 66 9.18 -6.20 9.94
N ILE A 67 10.21 -6.21 9.09
CA ILE A 67 10.07 -5.77 7.70
C ILE A 67 9.06 -6.65 6.95
N ALA A 68 9.14 -7.96 7.11
CA ALA A 68 8.20 -8.88 6.48
C ALA A 68 6.75 -8.66 6.97
N ALA A 69 6.57 -8.42 8.28
CA ALA A 69 5.27 -8.12 8.87
C ALA A 69 4.69 -6.80 8.32
N ASP A 70 5.52 -5.78 8.17
CA ASP A 70 5.11 -4.47 7.62
C ASP A 70 4.68 -4.59 6.15
N ILE A 71 5.49 -5.26 5.33
CA ILE A 71 5.14 -5.54 3.92
C ILE A 71 3.83 -6.32 3.82
N TRP A 72 3.65 -7.33 4.68
CA TRP A 72 2.42 -8.11 4.68
C TRP A 72 1.20 -7.27 5.11
N ALA A 73 1.36 -6.39 6.09
CA ALA A 73 0.31 -5.48 6.53
C ALA A 73 -0.10 -4.51 5.41
N VAL A 74 0.85 -3.95 4.65
CA VAL A 74 0.58 -3.08 3.50
C VAL A 74 -0.16 -3.83 2.41
N ASN A 75 0.30 -5.02 2.03
CA ASN A 75 -0.38 -5.84 1.03
C ASN A 75 -1.80 -6.24 1.46
N SER A 76 -1.98 -6.60 2.74
CA SER A 76 -3.30 -6.94 3.28
C SER A 76 -4.28 -5.77 3.23
N ARG A 77 -3.81 -4.55 3.50
CA ARG A 77 -4.64 -3.33 3.36
C ARG A 77 -5.03 -3.08 1.91
N ALA A 78 -4.10 -3.23 0.96
CA ALA A 78 -4.39 -3.07 -0.46
C ALA A 78 -5.42 -4.08 -0.97
N ASP A 79 -5.31 -5.34 -0.54
CA ASP A 79 -6.29 -6.38 -0.86
C ASP A 79 -7.67 -6.08 -0.25
N GLN A 80 -7.70 -5.57 0.98
CA GLN A 80 -8.92 -5.15 1.65
C GLN A 80 -9.57 -3.97 0.93
N ALA A 81 -8.81 -2.93 0.59
CA ALA A 81 -9.27 -1.76 -0.15
C ALA A 81 -9.91 -2.18 -1.49
N THR A 82 -9.20 -3.02 -2.26
CA THR A 82 -9.70 -3.53 -3.55
C THR A 82 -10.99 -4.35 -3.39
N SER A 83 -11.08 -5.17 -2.35
CA SER A 83 -12.27 -5.97 -2.07
C SER A 83 -13.47 -5.09 -1.68
N MET A 84 -13.25 -4.08 -0.85
CA MET A 84 -14.28 -3.11 -0.45
C MET A 84 -14.75 -2.29 -1.65
N GLU A 85 -13.84 -1.79 -2.47
CA GLU A 85 -14.16 -1.04 -3.69
C GLU A 85 -15.03 -1.88 -4.66
N ARG A 86 -14.63 -3.12 -4.94
CA ARG A 86 -15.42 -4.03 -5.79
C ARG A 86 -16.81 -4.28 -5.23
N SER A 87 -16.92 -4.46 -3.93
CA SER A 87 -18.19 -4.68 -3.26
C SER A 87 -19.09 -3.45 -3.34
N ALA A 88 -18.55 -2.26 -3.11
CA ALA A 88 -19.29 -1.00 -3.21
C ALA A 88 -19.77 -0.74 -4.64
N ILE A 89 -18.92 -0.95 -5.65
CA ILE A 89 -19.27 -0.85 -7.07
C ILE A 89 -20.43 -1.80 -7.41
N ALA A 90 -20.35 -3.05 -6.96
CA ALA A 90 -21.39 -4.04 -7.25
C ALA A 90 -22.74 -3.66 -6.61
N ARG A 91 -22.73 -3.12 -5.37
CA ARG A 91 -23.95 -2.65 -4.70
C ARG A 91 -24.53 -1.41 -5.39
N LEU A 92 -23.70 -0.42 -5.73
CA LEU A 92 -24.13 0.77 -6.45
C LEU A 92 -24.72 0.44 -7.82
N LEU A 93 -24.10 -0.49 -8.56
CA LEU A 93 -24.61 -0.91 -9.86
C LEU A 93 -25.97 -1.59 -9.74
N ARG A 94 -26.14 -2.45 -8.72
CA ARG A 94 -27.44 -3.08 -8.43
C ARG A 94 -28.49 -2.02 -8.03
N SER A 95 -28.12 -1.04 -7.24
CA SER A 95 -29.03 0.05 -6.87
C SER A 95 -29.47 0.89 -8.06
N ALA A 96 -28.67 0.96 -9.12
CA ALA A 96 -29.00 1.68 -10.35
C ALA A 96 -29.94 0.93 -11.30
N GLU A 97 -30.25 -0.36 -11.03
CA GLU A 97 -31.14 -1.18 -11.85
C GLU A 97 -32.56 -0.59 -11.95
N VAL A 98 -33.25 -0.96 -13.04
CA VAL A 98 -34.60 -0.44 -13.39
C VAL A 98 -35.63 -0.70 -12.29
N ASP A 99 -35.52 -1.85 -11.62
CA ASP A 99 -36.45 -2.23 -10.56
C ASP A 99 -36.21 -1.53 -9.22
N ILE A 100 -35.12 -0.76 -9.10
CA ILE A 100 -34.70 -0.12 -7.84
C ILE A 100 -34.72 1.41 -7.98
N LEU A 101 -33.72 2.01 -8.61
CA LEU A 101 -33.63 3.47 -8.78
C LEU A 101 -33.90 3.94 -10.21
N ASP A 102 -33.93 3.02 -11.18
CA ASP A 102 -34.12 3.29 -12.61
C ASP A 102 -33.22 4.45 -13.11
N SER A 103 -31.94 4.41 -12.75
CA SER A 103 -31.00 5.44 -13.11
C SER A 103 -29.92 4.94 -14.07
N SER A 104 -30.18 5.06 -15.36
CA SER A 104 -29.20 4.75 -16.41
C SER A 104 -27.95 5.61 -16.34
N LYS A 105 -28.07 6.86 -15.83
CA LYS A 105 -26.94 7.76 -15.63
C LYS A 105 -26.02 7.28 -14.52
N LEU A 106 -26.58 6.85 -13.40
CA LEU A 106 -25.81 6.28 -12.30
C LEU A 106 -25.08 5.03 -12.77
N ALA A 107 -25.75 4.12 -13.47
CA ALA A 107 -25.14 2.91 -14.03
C ALA A 107 -24.00 3.24 -15.01
N ALA A 108 -24.22 4.17 -15.94
CA ALA A 108 -23.19 4.60 -16.88
C ALA A 108 -21.99 5.24 -16.20
N GLY A 109 -22.22 6.07 -15.17
CA GLY A 109 -21.16 6.68 -14.38
C GLY A 109 -20.31 5.65 -13.64
N ILE A 110 -20.92 4.63 -13.05
CA ILE A 110 -20.22 3.54 -12.36
C ILE A 110 -19.36 2.73 -13.34
N ILE A 111 -19.90 2.45 -14.54
CA ILE A 111 -19.15 1.75 -15.58
C ILE A 111 -17.94 2.58 -16.03
N ALA A 112 -18.15 3.88 -16.27
CA ALA A 112 -17.09 4.81 -16.65
C ALA A 112 -16.01 4.89 -15.56
N TYR A 113 -16.41 5.01 -14.30
CA TYR A 113 -15.50 4.97 -13.16
C TYR A 113 -14.60 3.71 -13.18
N ARG A 114 -15.22 2.53 -13.29
CA ARG A 114 -14.49 1.26 -13.31
C ARG A 114 -13.50 1.17 -14.47
N GLN A 115 -13.87 1.67 -15.66
CA GLN A 115 -13.01 1.65 -16.83
C GLN A 115 -11.80 2.59 -16.65
N GLU A 116 -12.04 3.78 -16.11
CA GLU A 116 -11.00 4.78 -15.93
C GLU A 116 -10.00 4.37 -14.84
N VAL A 117 -10.48 3.88 -13.70
CA VAL A 117 -9.62 3.32 -12.64
C VAL A 117 -8.77 2.17 -13.18
N ALA A 118 -9.36 1.24 -13.93
CA ALA A 118 -8.63 0.11 -14.48
C ALA A 118 -7.55 0.53 -15.48
N SER A 119 -7.81 1.59 -16.28
CA SER A 119 -6.88 2.04 -17.31
C SER A 119 -5.79 2.99 -16.80
N LYS A 120 -6.10 3.80 -15.80
CA LYS A 120 -5.24 4.90 -15.35
C LYS A 120 -4.54 4.62 -14.04
N GLU A 121 -5.22 4.01 -13.08
CA GLU A 121 -4.68 3.82 -11.74
C GLU A 121 -4.04 2.43 -11.56
N TRP A 122 -4.70 1.35 -12.00
CA TRP A 122 -4.20 -0.01 -11.78
C TRP A 122 -3.02 -0.41 -12.68
N LEU A 123 -2.86 0.24 -13.83
CA LEU A 123 -1.77 -0.05 -14.77
C LEU A 123 -0.52 0.80 -14.55
N GLN A 124 -0.55 1.76 -13.63
CA GLN A 124 0.59 2.61 -13.35
C GLN A 124 1.42 2.04 -12.20
N ASP A 125 2.73 1.86 -12.43
CA ASP A 125 3.71 1.43 -11.41
C ASP A 125 3.82 2.41 -10.23
N LYS A 126 3.20 3.61 -10.35
CA LYS A 126 3.21 4.67 -9.35
C LYS A 126 1.83 5.28 -9.22
N ASN A 127 1.03 4.69 -8.37
CA ASN A 127 -0.26 5.25 -8.00
C ASN A 127 -0.09 6.18 -6.77
N GLU A 128 0.67 7.27 -6.95
CA GLU A 128 0.95 8.24 -5.89
C GLU A 128 -0.17 9.27 -5.69
N LYS A 129 -1.00 9.46 -6.70
CA LYS A 129 -2.13 10.40 -6.67
C LYS A 129 -3.32 9.83 -7.43
N PRO A 130 -4.55 10.06 -6.94
CA PRO A 130 -5.76 9.80 -7.72
C PRO A 130 -5.70 10.54 -9.06
N ASP A 131 -6.20 9.91 -10.12
CA ASP A 131 -6.30 10.55 -11.44
C ASP A 131 -7.43 11.60 -11.44
N ASP A 132 -7.16 12.79 -11.98
CA ASP A 132 -8.13 13.90 -11.98
C ASP A 132 -9.44 13.56 -12.73
N GLN A 133 -9.40 12.66 -13.72
CA GLN A 133 -10.60 12.20 -14.43
C GLN A 133 -11.42 11.26 -13.55
N VAL A 134 -10.77 10.38 -12.80
CA VAL A 134 -11.42 9.49 -11.83
C VAL A 134 -12.11 10.32 -10.74
N GLU A 135 -11.45 11.37 -10.23
CA GLU A 135 -12.04 12.29 -9.26
C GLU A 135 -13.25 13.05 -9.83
N THR A 136 -13.18 13.47 -11.09
CA THR A 136 -14.30 14.11 -11.77
C THR A 136 -15.50 13.16 -11.88
N ILE A 137 -15.28 11.90 -12.27
CA ILE A 137 -16.35 10.90 -12.36
C ILE A 137 -16.96 10.64 -10.97
N LEU A 138 -16.17 10.57 -9.92
CA LEU A 138 -16.68 10.42 -8.54
C LEU A 138 -17.52 11.61 -8.11
N HIS A 139 -17.11 12.82 -8.47
CA HIS A 139 -17.90 14.03 -8.19
C HIS A 139 -19.25 13.99 -8.91
N ASP A 140 -19.27 13.60 -10.17
CA ASP A 140 -20.48 13.46 -10.97
C ASP A 140 -21.41 12.38 -10.41
N LEU A 141 -20.86 11.21 -10.04
CA LEU A 141 -21.60 10.14 -9.38
C LEU A 141 -22.28 10.62 -8.09
N ARG A 142 -21.56 11.39 -7.27
CA ARG A 142 -22.13 11.99 -6.06
C ARG A 142 -23.29 12.92 -6.39
N GLY A 143 -23.13 13.72 -7.45
CA GLY A 143 -24.17 14.62 -7.98
C GLY A 143 -25.43 13.86 -8.43
N GLU A 144 -25.26 12.72 -9.09
CA GLU A 144 -26.38 11.88 -9.52
C GLU A 144 -27.13 11.27 -8.33
N VAL A 145 -26.40 10.71 -7.34
CA VAL A 145 -27.04 10.17 -6.11
C VAL A 145 -27.79 11.29 -5.38
N ALA A 146 -27.22 12.50 -5.28
CA ALA A 146 -27.90 13.65 -4.67
C ALA A 146 -29.12 14.13 -5.48
N THR A 147 -29.13 13.95 -6.80
CA THR A 147 -30.25 14.27 -7.67
C THR A 147 -31.39 13.27 -7.48
N LEU A 148 -31.07 11.98 -7.35
CA LEU A 148 -32.06 10.95 -7.00
C LEU A 148 -32.69 11.20 -5.63
N ALA A 149 -31.92 11.73 -4.67
CA ALA A 149 -32.43 12.12 -3.35
C ALA A 149 -33.47 13.23 -3.40
N ARG A 150 -33.37 14.13 -4.38
CA ARG A 150 -34.33 15.24 -4.59
C ARG A 150 -35.53 14.82 -5.45
N GLY A 151 -35.46 13.64 -6.08
CA GLY A 151 -36.52 13.08 -6.92
C GLY A 151 -37.59 12.34 -6.13
N LYS A 152 -38.34 11.49 -6.83
CA LYS A 152 -39.40 10.66 -6.26
C LYS A 152 -38.93 9.28 -5.77
N ALA A 153 -37.62 9.03 -5.76
CA ALA A 153 -37.06 7.76 -5.35
C ALA A 153 -37.34 7.51 -3.85
N PRO A 154 -37.61 6.27 -3.43
CA PRO A 154 -37.82 5.94 -2.02
C PRO A 154 -36.61 6.35 -1.17
N ALA A 155 -36.84 7.06 -0.06
CA ALA A 155 -35.78 7.59 0.79
C ALA A 155 -34.82 6.51 1.31
N SER A 156 -35.32 5.29 1.56
CA SER A 156 -34.50 4.14 1.99
C SER A 156 -33.50 3.71 0.93
N LEU A 157 -33.91 3.68 -0.35
CA LEU A 157 -33.04 3.29 -1.45
C LEU A 157 -31.98 4.35 -1.76
N VAL A 158 -32.35 5.62 -1.66
CA VAL A 158 -31.42 6.74 -1.78
C VAL A 158 -30.40 6.74 -0.65
N SER A 159 -30.85 6.50 0.59
CA SER A 159 -29.95 6.38 1.73
C SER A 159 -28.96 5.23 1.57
N GLN A 160 -29.43 4.10 1.06
CA GLN A 160 -28.57 2.95 0.74
C GLN A 160 -27.54 3.32 -0.33
N GLY A 161 -27.95 3.95 -1.44
CA GLY A 161 -27.05 4.40 -2.49
C GLY A 161 -26.00 5.40 -2.00
N MET A 162 -26.37 6.30 -1.08
CA MET A 162 -25.41 7.23 -0.47
C MET A 162 -24.41 6.49 0.43
N THR A 163 -24.87 5.49 1.19
CA THR A 163 -23.97 4.67 2.02
C THR A 163 -23.00 3.89 1.14
N ASP A 164 -23.50 3.25 0.08
CA ASP A 164 -22.65 2.49 -0.85
C ASP A 164 -21.63 3.38 -1.57
N PHE A 165 -21.99 4.63 -1.86
CA PHE A 165 -21.09 5.63 -2.42
C PHE A 165 -20.00 6.06 -1.40
N ASN A 166 -20.37 6.26 -0.14
CA ASN A 166 -19.40 6.56 0.91
C ASN A 166 -18.44 5.38 1.12
N ASP A 167 -18.94 4.15 1.12
CA ASP A 167 -18.10 2.94 1.20
C ASP A 167 -17.08 2.88 0.04
N LEU A 168 -17.49 3.32 -1.17
CA LEU A 168 -16.58 3.42 -2.32
C LEU A 168 -15.47 4.44 -2.07
N GLN A 169 -15.81 5.61 -1.54
CA GLN A 169 -14.82 6.64 -1.21
C GLN A 169 -13.89 6.20 -0.08
N ASP A 170 -14.41 5.54 0.95
CA ASP A 170 -13.61 5.04 2.05
C ASP A 170 -12.63 3.96 1.60
N ALA A 171 -13.05 3.07 0.69
CA ALA A 171 -12.19 2.06 0.11
C ALA A 171 -11.01 2.66 -0.68
N ARG A 172 -11.20 3.83 -1.31
CA ARG A 172 -10.13 4.55 -2.02
C ARG A 172 -9.13 5.24 -1.08
N ASN A 173 -9.55 5.55 0.13
CA ASN A 173 -8.74 6.28 1.12
C ASN A 173 -7.93 5.34 2.05
N LEU A 174 -8.09 4.02 1.91
CA LEU A 174 -7.34 3.01 2.65
C LEU A 174 -5.94 2.77 2.06
#